data_2b847aaea0ee0cdccfadc340b715bda5
#
_entry.id   2b847aaea0ee0cdccfadc340b715bda5
#
_cell.length_a   1.000
_cell.length_b   1.000
_cell.length_c   1.000
_cell.angle_alpha   90.00
_cell.angle_beta   90.00
_cell.angle_gamma   90.00
#
_symmetry.space_group_name_H-M   'P 1'
#
loop_
_entity.id
_entity.type
_entity.pdbx_description
1 polymer ?
#
loop_
_entity_poly.entity_id
_entity_poly.type
_entity_poly.pdbx_seq_one_letter_code
_entity_poly.pdbx_strand_id
1 'polypeptide(L)'
;PVVTDPKKAAGALQWAVTEMMRRYRLMADAGVRDLASYNKEASSSGEFETMPQIVVVIDELADLMLVAAKEVEESICRVAQMGRAAGMHLVIATQRPSADVITGLMKANIPSRIAFAVASAMESRIILDTAGAEKLVGKGDMLYAPLGQGKPKRVQGCFITDDEVQEVVTFIKRSNTAEYSDEVMAEIDKKAAESGKGSKDTSASNVSVDSADDGGDEMLPAAVDVILETGQASVSMLQRRLKLGYARAARIMDEMEERGIVGHFE
;
A
#
# COMPACT_ATOMS: atom_id res chain seq x y z
N PRO A 1 7.09 6.56 11.34
CA PRO A 1 7.07 7.98 10.96
C PRO A 1 5.64 8.51 10.85
N VAL A 2 5.46 9.82 10.98
CA VAL A 2 4.19 10.50 10.69
C VAL A 2 4.25 10.99 9.25
N VAL A 3 3.26 10.61 8.43
CA VAL A 3 3.19 10.97 7.00
C VAL A 3 1.97 11.85 6.80
N THR A 4 2.17 13.08 6.36
CA THR A 4 1.10 14.08 6.19
C THR A 4 0.71 14.31 4.72
N ASP A 5 1.57 13.93 3.78
CA ASP A 5 1.29 14.01 2.35
C ASP A 5 0.53 12.77 1.87
N PRO A 6 -0.65 12.89 1.22
CA PRO A 6 -1.46 11.75 0.80
C PRO A 6 -0.77 10.82 -0.21
N LYS A 7 0.10 11.34 -1.10
CA LYS A 7 0.86 10.52 -2.04
C LYS A 7 1.92 9.70 -1.33
N LYS A 8 2.62 10.32 -0.38
CA LYS A 8 3.58 9.60 0.48
C LYS A 8 2.88 8.58 1.37
N ALA A 9 1.65 8.86 1.82
CA ALA A 9 0.86 7.90 2.59
C ALA A 9 0.46 6.67 1.76
N ALA A 10 0.09 6.85 0.49
CA ALA A 10 -0.11 5.72 -0.43
C ALA A 10 1.19 4.92 -0.63
N GLY A 11 2.34 5.59 -0.78
CA GLY A 11 3.66 4.95 -0.82
C GLY A 11 4.00 4.18 0.48
N ALA A 12 3.62 4.71 1.64
CA ALA A 12 3.81 4.04 2.93
C ALA A 12 2.98 2.75 3.03
N LEU A 13 1.76 2.74 2.50
CA LEU A 13 0.94 1.53 2.43
C LEU A 13 1.53 0.48 1.48
N GLN A 14 2.08 0.89 0.34
CA GLN A 14 2.80 -0.01 -0.56
C GLN A 14 4.08 -0.56 0.07
N TRP A 15 4.81 0.28 0.82
CA TRP A 15 5.94 -0.19 1.63
C TRP A 15 5.50 -1.25 2.65
N ALA A 16 4.38 -1.02 3.35
CA ALA A 16 3.84 -1.99 4.31
C ALA A 16 3.57 -3.36 3.66
N VAL A 17 3.02 -3.39 2.44
CA VAL A 17 2.84 -4.63 1.67
C VAL A 17 4.19 -5.27 1.33
N THR A 18 5.18 -4.49 0.91
CA THR A 18 6.53 -4.99 0.57
C THR A 18 7.21 -5.59 1.81
N GLU A 19 7.15 -4.90 2.95
CA GLU A 19 7.70 -5.37 4.22
C GLU A 19 6.99 -6.64 4.71
N MET A 20 5.66 -6.72 4.56
CA MET A 20 4.90 -7.93 4.85
C MET A 20 5.43 -9.13 4.06
N MET A 21 5.66 -8.95 2.75
CA MET A 21 6.17 -10.01 1.89
C MET A 21 7.63 -10.37 2.22
N ARG A 22 8.46 -9.40 2.62
CA ARG A 22 9.81 -9.64 3.12
C ARG A 22 9.77 -10.52 4.37
N ARG A 23 8.89 -10.20 5.32
CA ARG A 23 8.71 -11.00 6.56
C ARG A 23 8.26 -12.42 6.26
N TYR A 24 7.36 -12.62 5.31
CA TYR A 24 6.96 -13.96 4.90
C TYR A 24 8.12 -14.80 4.37
N ARG A 25 9.03 -14.20 3.60
CA ARG A 25 10.24 -14.89 3.12
C ARG A 25 11.14 -15.27 4.27
N LEU A 26 11.44 -14.36 5.19
CA LEU A 26 12.26 -14.65 6.37
C LEU A 26 11.66 -15.74 7.26
N MET A 27 10.33 -15.74 7.46
CA MET A 27 9.64 -16.79 8.20
C MET A 27 9.70 -18.15 7.49
N ALA A 28 9.60 -18.15 6.15
CA ALA A 28 9.73 -19.37 5.35
C ALA A 28 11.15 -19.94 5.41
N ASP A 29 12.18 -19.10 5.33
CA ASP A 29 13.58 -19.48 5.44
C ASP A 29 13.90 -20.06 6.83
N ALA A 30 13.28 -19.48 7.88
CA ALA A 30 13.38 -19.99 9.25
C ALA A 30 12.46 -21.21 9.55
N GLY A 31 11.65 -21.65 8.59
CA GLY A 31 10.73 -22.79 8.74
C GLY A 31 9.57 -22.57 9.71
N VAL A 32 9.19 -21.31 9.98
CA VAL A 32 8.14 -20.92 10.93
C VAL A 32 6.94 -20.27 10.22
N ARG A 33 5.79 -20.18 10.92
CA ARG A 33 4.52 -19.76 10.31
C ARG A 33 4.07 -18.35 10.67
N ASP A 34 4.60 -17.79 11.74
CA ASP A 34 4.20 -16.47 12.25
C ASP A 34 5.35 -15.75 12.96
N LEU A 35 5.17 -14.45 13.17
CA LEU A 35 6.15 -13.57 13.79
C LEU A 35 6.52 -14.00 15.22
N ALA A 36 5.58 -14.51 16.00
CA ALA A 36 5.86 -14.92 17.38
C ALA A 36 6.81 -16.13 17.41
N SER A 37 6.57 -17.11 16.53
CA SER A 37 7.44 -18.27 16.35
C SER A 37 8.81 -17.87 15.79
N TYR A 38 8.84 -16.93 14.84
CA TYR A 38 10.08 -16.38 14.29
C TYR A 38 10.93 -15.72 15.38
N ASN A 39 10.34 -14.83 16.16
CA ASN A 39 11.06 -14.12 17.23
C ASN A 39 11.53 -15.07 18.36
N LYS A 40 10.77 -16.14 18.63
CA LYS A 40 11.18 -17.17 19.57
C LYS A 40 12.42 -17.91 19.07
N GLU A 41 12.44 -18.31 17.80
CA GLU A 41 13.58 -18.98 17.18
C GLU A 41 14.80 -18.05 17.11
N ALA A 42 14.61 -16.80 16.68
CA ALA A 42 15.67 -15.78 16.65
C ALA A 42 16.33 -15.59 18.04
N SER A 43 15.50 -15.54 19.09
CA SER A 43 16.00 -15.39 20.46
C SER A 43 16.72 -16.64 20.99
N SER A 44 16.39 -17.81 20.46
CA SER A 44 16.96 -19.09 20.90
C SER A 44 18.25 -19.46 20.17
N SER A 45 18.29 -19.22 18.85
CA SER A 45 19.43 -19.54 17.98
C SER A 45 20.49 -18.45 17.95
N GLY A 46 20.07 -17.18 18.03
CA GLY A 46 20.96 -16.03 17.83
C GLY A 46 21.47 -15.86 16.39
N GLU A 47 20.92 -16.64 15.44
CA GLU A 47 21.35 -16.62 14.03
C GLU A 47 20.74 -15.44 13.25
N PHE A 48 19.61 -14.90 13.70
CA PHE A 48 18.94 -13.77 13.06
C PHE A 48 18.28 -12.85 14.08
N GLU A 49 17.98 -11.63 13.66
CA GLU A 49 17.40 -10.61 14.52
C GLU A 49 15.90 -10.77 14.68
N THR A 50 15.38 -10.38 15.84
CA THR A 50 13.93 -10.33 16.08
C THR A 50 13.29 -9.20 15.28
N MET A 51 12.05 -9.40 14.85
CA MET A 51 11.26 -8.39 14.14
C MET A 51 10.17 -7.82 15.05
N PRO A 52 9.99 -6.49 15.10
CA PRO A 52 8.91 -5.87 15.87
C PRO A 52 7.55 -6.06 15.18
N GLN A 53 6.47 -5.93 15.94
CA GLN A 53 5.14 -5.73 15.36
C GLN A 53 5.06 -4.35 14.72
N ILE A 54 4.30 -4.24 13.63
CA ILE A 54 4.05 -2.98 12.93
C ILE A 54 2.58 -2.64 13.07
N VAL A 55 2.29 -1.41 13.53
CA VAL A 55 0.93 -0.86 13.53
C VAL A 55 0.89 0.30 12.56
N VAL A 56 0.01 0.20 11.57
CA VAL A 56 -0.27 1.28 10.60
C VAL A 56 -1.56 1.96 11.03
N VAL A 57 -1.48 3.24 11.33
CA VAL A 57 -2.64 4.06 11.72
C VAL A 57 -2.96 5.04 10.59
N ILE A 58 -4.22 5.03 10.13
CA ILE A 58 -4.77 5.98 9.16
C ILE A 58 -5.81 6.80 9.89
N ASP A 59 -5.56 8.10 10.03
CA ASP A 59 -6.42 9.03 10.76
C ASP A 59 -7.66 9.43 9.94
N GLU A 60 -7.47 9.74 8.64
CA GLU A 60 -8.56 10.06 7.73
C GLU A 60 -8.38 9.31 6.39
N LEU A 61 -9.10 8.20 6.25
CA LEU A 61 -9.02 7.38 5.04
C LEU A 61 -9.57 8.10 3.80
N ALA A 62 -10.58 8.97 3.97
CA ALA A 62 -11.21 9.65 2.85
C ALA A 62 -10.20 10.51 2.06
N ASP A 63 -9.23 11.12 2.72
CA ASP A 63 -8.23 11.94 2.05
C ASP A 63 -7.28 11.11 1.18
N LEU A 64 -6.98 9.88 1.57
CA LEU A 64 -6.21 8.96 0.76
C LEU A 64 -7.01 8.43 -0.43
N MET A 65 -8.29 8.13 -0.22
CA MET A 65 -9.19 7.66 -1.27
C MET A 65 -9.43 8.69 -2.37
N LEU A 66 -9.36 9.99 -2.05
CA LEU A 66 -9.45 11.06 -3.06
C LEU A 66 -8.24 11.11 -4.00
N VAL A 67 -7.06 10.69 -3.54
CA VAL A 67 -5.80 10.84 -4.28
C VAL A 67 -5.41 9.56 -5.03
N ALA A 68 -5.57 8.39 -4.38
CA ALA A 68 -5.08 7.12 -4.90
C ALA A 68 -5.98 5.94 -4.46
N ALA A 69 -7.29 6.03 -4.73
CA ALA A 69 -8.30 5.09 -4.22
C ALA A 69 -7.93 3.62 -4.47
N LYS A 70 -7.56 3.28 -5.70
CA LYS A 70 -7.28 1.91 -6.10
C LYS A 70 -6.07 1.33 -5.38
N GLU A 71 -4.96 2.05 -5.37
CA GLU A 71 -3.71 1.62 -4.73
C GLU A 71 -3.85 1.51 -3.21
N VAL A 72 -4.58 2.46 -2.60
CA VAL A 72 -4.86 2.48 -1.17
C VAL A 72 -5.75 1.30 -0.79
N GLU A 73 -6.87 1.10 -1.49
CA GLU A 73 -7.78 -0.02 -1.24
C GLU A 73 -7.06 -1.37 -1.38
N GLU A 74 -6.31 -1.56 -2.47
CA GLU A 74 -5.57 -2.80 -2.72
C GLU A 74 -4.55 -3.08 -1.62
N SER A 75 -3.78 -2.08 -1.21
CA SER A 75 -2.77 -2.20 -0.17
C SER A 75 -3.39 -2.52 1.19
N ILE A 76 -4.46 -1.82 1.57
CA ILE A 76 -5.19 -2.07 2.81
C ILE A 76 -5.76 -3.49 2.82
N CYS A 77 -6.44 -3.91 1.76
CA CYS A 77 -7.02 -5.25 1.67
C CYS A 77 -5.95 -6.33 1.77
N ARG A 78 -4.81 -6.15 1.10
CA ARG A 78 -3.70 -7.10 1.13
C ARG A 78 -3.08 -7.25 2.52
N VAL A 79 -2.84 -6.13 3.22
CA VAL A 79 -2.35 -6.16 4.60
C VAL A 79 -3.40 -6.75 5.54
N ALA A 80 -4.68 -6.39 5.39
CA ALA A 80 -5.76 -6.93 6.22
C ALA A 80 -5.91 -8.45 6.08
N GLN A 81 -5.73 -8.99 4.86
CA GLN A 81 -5.82 -10.44 4.61
C GLN A 81 -4.64 -11.22 5.16
N MET A 82 -3.45 -10.69 5.06
CA MET A 82 -2.21 -11.44 5.29
C MET A 82 -1.37 -10.91 6.46
N GLY A 83 -1.60 -9.69 6.94
CA GLY A 83 -0.74 -9.03 7.91
C GLY A 83 -0.63 -9.72 9.27
N ARG A 84 -1.66 -10.48 9.69
CA ARG A 84 -1.73 -11.10 11.01
C ARG A 84 -0.50 -11.98 11.32
N ALA A 85 -0.15 -12.89 10.44
CA ALA A 85 0.99 -13.78 10.64
C ALA A 85 2.32 -13.03 10.58
N ALA A 86 2.41 -11.97 9.77
CA ALA A 86 3.58 -11.10 9.68
C ALA A 86 3.69 -10.08 10.84
N GLY A 87 2.74 -10.08 11.78
CA GLY A 87 2.72 -9.14 12.92
C GLY A 87 2.41 -7.70 12.50
N MET A 88 1.55 -7.53 11.50
CA MET A 88 1.12 -6.22 11.01
C MET A 88 -0.35 -5.97 11.32
N HIS A 89 -0.65 -4.79 11.84
CA HIS A 89 -1.97 -4.40 12.29
C HIS A 89 -2.38 -3.08 11.64
N LEU A 90 -3.67 -2.96 11.31
CA LEU A 90 -4.26 -1.75 10.73
C LEU A 90 -5.26 -1.14 11.71
N VAL A 91 -5.15 0.16 11.93
CA VAL A 91 -6.17 0.99 12.58
C VAL A 91 -6.57 2.05 11.58
N ILE A 92 -7.82 1.98 11.10
CA ILE A 92 -8.30 2.87 10.04
C ILE A 92 -9.47 3.69 10.57
N ALA A 93 -9.34 5.00 10.49
CA ALA A 93 -10.40 5.92 10.85
C ALA A 93 -10.80 6.82 9.67
N THR A 94 -12.02 7.32 9.72
CA THR A 94 -12.54 8.33 8.79
C THR A 94 -13.69 9.09 9.43
N GLN A 95 -13.78 10.37 9.13
CA GLN A 95 -14.92 11.23 9.48
C GLN A 95 -15.99 11.25 8.37
N ARG A 96 -15.73 10.57 7.23
CA ARG A 96 -16.63 10.51 6.07
C ARG A 96 -17.08 9.07 5.82
N PRO A 97 -18.12 8.58 6.53
CA PRO A 97 -18.58 7.21 6.36
C PRO A 97 -19.46 7.05 5.12
N SER A 98 -18.86 7.19 3.95
CA SER A 98 -19.52 7.00 2.65
C SER A 98 -19.09 5.67 1.99
N ALA A 99 -19.87 5.17 1.04
CA ALA A 99 -19.63 3.87 0.40
C ALA A 99 -18.39 3.86 -0.52
N ASP A 100 -17.98 5.02 -1.00
CA ASP A 100 -16.78 5.24 -1.79
C ASP A 100 -15.50 5.28 -0.93
N VAL A 101 -15.62 5.57 0.36
CA VAL A 101 -14.53 5.54 1.33
C VAL A 101 -14.45 4.17 2.02
N ILE A 102 -15.57 3.69 2.57
CA ILE A 102 -15.66 2.39 3.25
C ILE A 102 -16.25 1.37 2.27
N THR A 103 -15.40 0.83 1.41
CA THR A 103 -15.82 -0.06 0.33
C THR A 103 -16.22 -1.45 0.82
N GLY A 104 -16.97 -2.19 -0.02
CA GLY A 104 -17.32 -3.57 0.26
C GLY A 104 -16.11 -4.50 0.42
N LEU A 105 -15.02 -4.27 -0.32
CA LEU A 105 -13.79 -5.04 -0.21
C LEU A 105 -13.10 -4.81 1.13
N MET A 106 -13.01 -3.56 1.58
CA MET A 106 -12.46 -3.24 2.92
C MET A 106 -13.30 -3.89 4.01
N LYS A 107 -14.62 -3.80 3.95
CA LYS A 107 -15.52 -4.40 4.94
C LYS A 107 -15.40 -5.93 5.02
N ALA A 108 -15.15 -6.59 3.92
CA ALA A 108 -14.92 -8.03 3.87
C ALA A 108 -13.63 -8.46 4.56
N ASN A 109 -12.60 -7.60 4.55
CA ASN A 109 -11.27 -7.90 5.08
C ASN A 109 -11.00 -7.29 6.46
N ILE A 110 -11.80 -6.30 6.88
CA ILE A 110 -11.69 -5.63 8.18
C ILE A 110 -13.00 -5.88 8.96
N PRO A 111 -13.09 -7.01 9.64
CA PRO A 111 -14.34 -7.45 10.25
C PRO A 111 -14.65 -6.78 11.59
N SER A 112 -13.65 -6.27 12.32
CA SER A 112 -13.84 -5.57 13.60
C SER A 112 -14.04 -4.08 13.35
N ARG A 113 -15.16 -3.53 13.82
CA ARG A 113 -15.55 -2.16 13.48
C ARG A 113 -16.07 -1.43 14.72
N ILE A 114 -15.85 -0.12 14.70
CA ILE A 114 -16.38 0.81 15.70
C ILE A 114 -17.11 1.93 14.95
N ALA A 115 -18.31 2.28 15.40
CA ALA A 115 -18.99 3.49 14.96
C ALA A 115 -19.30 4.37 16.17
N PHE A 116 -18.86 5.60 16.10
CA PHE A 116 -19.35 6.68 16.98
C PHE A 116 -20.68 7.21 16.44
N ALA A 117 -21.23 8.25 17.10
CA ALA A 117 -22.47 8.87 16.67
C ALA A 117 -22.34 9.39 15.22
N VAL A 118 -23.29 9.04 14.37
CA VAL A 118 -23.39 9.45 12.96
C VAL A 118 -24.70 10.17 12.71
N ALA A 119 -24.80 10.90 11.60
CA ALA A 119 -25.96 11.71 11.29
C ALA A 119 -27.18 10.90 10.82
N SER A 120 -26.97 9.71 10.24
CA SER A 120 -28.03 8.93 9.63
C SER A 120 -27.90 7.43 9.82
N ALA A 121 -29.03 6.71 9.75
CA ALA A 121 -29.04 5.25 9.74
C ALA A 121 -28.33 4.66 8.51
N MET A 122 -28.21 5.41 7.41
CA MET A 122 -27.44 5.01 6.23
C MET A 122 -25.95 4.93 6.57
N GLU A 123 -25.40 5.95 7.20
CA GLU A 123 -24.00 5.97 7.63
C GLU A 123 -23.69 4.85 8.62
N SER A 124 -24.60 4.60 9.57
CA SER A 124 -24.50 3.44 10.47
C SER A 124 -24.39 2.13 9.70
N ARG A 125 -25.20 1.93 8.66
CA ARG A 125 -25.14 0.72 7.82
C ARG A 125 -23.86 0.65 6.98
N ILE A 126 -23.35 1.78 6.52
CA ILE A 126 -22.07 1.80 5.79
C ILE A 126 -20.94 1.26 6.68
N ILE A 127 -20.89 1.63 7.95
CA ILE A 127 -19.85 1.18 8.88
C ILE A 127 -20.12 -0.23 9.40
N LEU A 128 -21.33 -0.47 9.96
CA LEU A 128 -21.65 -1.64 10.79
C LEU A 128 -22.52 -2.69 10.09
N ASP A 129 -22.97 -2.44 8.86
CA ASP A 129 -23.99 -3.22 8.15
C ASP A 129 -25.36 -3.24 8.88
N THR A 130 -25.54 -2.43 9.92
CA THR A 130 -26.76 -2.30 10.71
C THR A 130 -27.01 -0.85 11.13
N ALA A 131 -28.26 -0.48 11.34
CA ALA A 131 -28.63 0.80 11.94
C ALA A 131 -28.37 0.79 13.45
N GLY A 132 -28.26 1.99 14.05
CA GLY A 132 -28.13 2.16 15.50
C GLY A 132 -27.14 3.23 15.93
N ALA A 133 -26.09 3.48 15.16
CA ALA A 133 -25.10 4.51 15.50
C ALA A 133 -25.68 5.94 15.42
N GLU A 134 -26.74 6.15 14.66
CA GLU A 134 -27.48 7.42 14.60
C GLU A 134 -28.24 7.73 15.90
N LYS A 135 -28.36 6.76 16.80
CA LYS A 135 -29.03 6.93 18.12
C LYS A 135 -28.05 7.14 19.26
N LEU A 136 -26.77 7.17 18.98
CA LEU A 136 -25.74 7.42 19.97
C LEU A 136 -25.74 8.89 20.38
N VAL A 137 -25.37 9.16 21.64
CA VAL A 137 -25.43 10.51 22.23
C VAL A 137 -24.15 11.34 22.00
N GLY A 138 -23.13 10.76 21.33
CA GLY A 138 -21.85 11.42 21.15
C GLY A 138 -20.92 11.32 22.37
N LYS A 139 -19.85 12.12 22.39
CA LYS A 139 -18.88 12.17 23.51
C LYS A 139 -18.27 10.81 23.87
N GLY A 140 -17.91 10.01 22.86
CA GLY A 140 -17.32 8.69 23.07
C GLY A 140 -18.32 7.54 23.18
N ASP A 141 -19.63 7.81 23.12
CA ASP A 141 -20.66 6.76 22.99
C ASP A 141 -20.51 6.09 21.63
N MET A 142 -20.33 4.77 21.61
CA MET A 142 -20.00 4.01 20.40
C MET A 142 -20.69 2.66 20.34
N LEU A 143 -20.81 2.14 19.13
CA LEU A 143 -21.13 0.75 18.85
C LEU A 143 -19.84 0.01 18.45
N TYR A 144 -19.50 -1.01 19.19
CA TYR A 144 -18.34 -1.87 18.95
C TYR A 144 -18.79 -3.24 18.41
N ALA A 145 -18.34 -3.57 17.22
CA ALA A 145 -18.64 -4.82 16.51
C ALA A 145 -17.35 -5.61 16.27
N PRO A 146 -16.86 -6.37 17.26
CA PRO A 146 -15.68 -7.22 17.06
C PRO A 146 -16.01 -8.47 16.24
N LEU A 147 -14.97 -9.01 15.58
CA LEU A 147 -15.06 -10.28 14.86
C LEU A 147 -15.62 -11.39 15.77
N GLY A 148 -16.58 -12.16 15.24
CA GLY A 148 -17.17 -13.32 15.93
C GLY A 148 -18.33 -12.98 16.85
N GLN A 149 -18.77 -11.72 16.94
CA GLN A 149 -19.96 -11.32 17.68
C GLN A 149 -21.07 -10.92 16.70
N GLY A 150 -22.25 -11.51 16.85
CA GLY A 150 -23.37 -11.33 15.91
C GLY A 150 -24.05 -9.96 15.99
N LYS A 151 -23.89 -9.21 17.08
CA LYS A 151 -24.49 -7.87 17.27
C LYS A 151 -23.48 -6.92 17.88
N PRO A 152 -23.44 -5.66 17.42
CA PRO A 152 -22.62 -4.62 18.05
C PRO A 152 -23.00 -4.41 19.52
N LYS A 153 -21.98 -4.17 20.34
CA LYS A 153 -22.14 -3.78 21.76
C LYS A 153 -22.03 -2.27 21.87
N ARG A 154 -22.92 -1.67 22.65
CA ARG A 154 -22.80 -0.27 23.01
C ARG A 154 -21.75 -0.11 24.12
N VAL A 155 -20.78 0.75 23.89
CA VAL A 155 -19.66 1.00 24.80
C VAL A 155 -19.50 2.51 24.97
N GLN A 156 -19.20 2.95 26.18
CA GLN A 156 -18.86 4.33 26.46
C GLN A 156 -17.33 4.48 26.51
N GLY A 157 -16.77 5.24 25.55
CA GLY A 157 -15.39 5.66 25.57
C GLY A 157 -15.13 6.76 26.62
N CYS A 158 -13.93 6.80 27.15
CA CYS A 158 -13.51 7.88 28.03
C CYS A 158 -13.36 9.20 27.24
N PHE A 159 -13.71 10.31 27.84
CA PHE A 159 -13.33 11.61 27.34
C PHE A 159 -11.87 11.89 27.78
N ILE A 160 -11.05 12.29 26.82
CA ILE A 160 -9.63 12.64 27.05
C ILE A 160 -9.46 14.08 26.57
N THR A 161 -8.89 14.93 27.40
CA THR A 161 -8.60 16.33 27.08
C THR A 161 -7.29 16.47 26.32
N ASP A 162 -7.10 17.58 25.63
CA ASP A 162 -5.84 17.87 24.93
C ASP A 162 -4.66 17.93 25.90
N ASP A 163 -4.88 18.44 27.11
CA ASP A 163 -3.85 18.50 28.16
C ASP A 163 -3.42 17.08 28.59
N GLU A 164 -4.37 16.17 28.82
CA GLU A 164 -4.08 14.78 29.15
C GLU A 164 -3.32 14.08 28.02
N VAL A 165 -3.67 14.34 26.73
CA VAL A 165 -2.93 13.84 25.58
C VAL A 165 -1.48 14.37 25.60
N GLN A 166 -1.28 15.66 25.87
CA GLN A 166 0.05 16.26 25.95
C GLN A 166 0.88 15.68 27.10
N GLU A 167 0.27 15.42 28.24
CA GLU A 167 0.93 14.77 29.38
C GLU A 167 1.42 13.36 29.02
N VAL A 168 0.56 12.54 28.39
CA VAL A 168 0.91 11.21 27.94
C VAL A 168 2.02 11.24 26.90
N VAL A 169 1.92 12.11 25.90
CA VAL A 169 2.96 12.29 24.87
C VAL A 169 4.29 12.72 25.50
N THR A 170 4.24 13.65 26.45
CA THR A 170 5.44 14.12 27.17
C THR A 170 6.08 12.98 27.98
N PHE A 171 5.27 12.18 28.66
CA PHE A 171 5.75 11.00 29.39
C PHE A 171 6.45 10.00 28.45
N ILE A 172 5.83 9.67 27.32
CA ILE A 172 6.40 8.76 26.34
C ILE A 172 7.73 9.30 25.78
N LYS A 173 7.79 10.58 25.44
CA LYS A 173 9.01 11.24 24.93
C LYS A 173 10.16 11.26 25.93
N ARG A 174 9.87 11.29 27.24
CA ARG A 174 10.91 11.20 28.29
C ARG A 174 11.46 9.78 28.42
N SER A 175 10.64 8.78 28.15
CA SER A 175 10.98 7.37 28.33
C SER A 175 11.62 6.75 27.09
N ASN A 176 11.36 7.28 25.91
CA ASN A 176 11.77 6.72 24.64
C ASN A 176 12.22 7.82 23.67
N THR A 177 13.30 7.57 22.96
CA THR A 177 13.70 8.36 21.80
C THR A 177 13.08 7.74 20.54
N ALA A 178 12.43 8.57 19.72
CA ALA A 178 11.91 8.08 18.45
C ALA A 178 13.07 7.81 17.49
N GLU A 179 13.25 6.55 17.10
CA GLU A 179 14.19 6.16 16.06
C GLU A 179 13.43 6.05 14.75
N TYR A 180 13.79 6.90 13.78
CA TYR A 180 13.27 6.84 12.42
C TYR A 180 14.30 6.16 11.53
N SER A 181 13.90 5.10 10.82
CA SER A 181 14.76 4.47 9.81
C SER A 181 14.77 5.32 8.54
N ASP A 182 15.95 5.85 8.19
CA ASP A 182 16.16 6.60 6.96
C ASP A 182 15.89 5.73 5.72
N GLU A 183 16.19 4.43 5.79
CA GLU A 183 15.92 3.47 4.73
C GLU A 183 14.42 3.36 4.45
N VAL A 184 13.60 3.23 5.50
CA VAL A 184 12.13 3.17 5.37
C VAL A 184 11.58 4.46 4.76
N MET A 185 12.11 5.62 5.17
CA MET A 185 11.70 6.91 4.60
C MET A 185 12.06 7.03 3.13
N ALA A 186 13.27 6.61 2.74
CA ALA A 186 13.71 6.60 1.35
C ALA A 186 12.87 5.66 0.47
N GLU A 187 12.51 4.47 0.98
CA GLU A 187 11.63 3.55 0.28
C GLU A 187 10.21 4.10 0.10
N ILE A 188 9.66 4.76 1.12
CA ILE A 188 8.34 5.42 1.03
C ILE A 188 8.37 6.51 -0.04
N ASP A 189 9.40 7.35 -0.05
CA ASP A 189 9.56 8.43 -1.04
C ASP A 189 9.72 7.86 -2.47
N LYS A 190 10.47 6.78 -2.64
CA LYS A 190 10.61 6.08 -3.92
C LYS A 190 9.27 5.56 -4.42
N LYS A 191 8.51 4.85 -3.57
CA LYS A 191 7.19 4.32 -3.95
C LYS A 191 6.16 5.41 -4.24
N ALA A 192 6.20 6.52 -3.50
CA ALA A 192 5.35 7.69 -3.77
C ALA A 192 5.65 8.31 -5.16
N ALA A 193 6.92 8.33 -5.56
CA ALA A 193 7.33 8.82 -6.88
C ALA A 193 6.91 7.86 -8.02
N GLU A 194 6.94 6.55 -7.78
CA GLU A 194 6.49 5.52 -8.73
C GLU A 194 4.97 5.57 -8.96
N SER A 195 4.17 5.75 -7.91
CA SER A 195 2.71 5.90 -7.98
C SER A 195 2.28 7.15 -8.79
N GLY A 196 3.09 8.20 -8.79
CA GLY A 196 2.82 9.42 -9.57
C GLY A 196 3.01 9.28 -11.09
N LYS A 197 3.67 8.21 -11.57
CA LYS A 197 3.90 7.96 -13.01
C LYS A 197 2.84 7.07 -13.66
N GLY A 198 1.90 6.51 -12.91
CA GLY A 198 0.94 5.49 -13.33
C GLY A 198 -0.43 5.95 -13.80
N SER A 199 -0.62 7.22 -14.25
CA SER A 199 -1.90 7.66 -14.80
C SER A 199 -1.79 8.05 -16.26
N LYS A 200 -1.51 7.06 -17.12
CA LYS A 200 -1.94 7.04 -18.52
C LYS A 200 -2.12 5.59 -18.95
N ASP A 201 -3.38 5.25 -19.17
CA ASP A 201 -3.91 4.14 -19.96
C ASP A 201 -3.03 2.88 -20.15
N THR A 202 -3.44 1.72 -19.64
CA THR A 202 -4.08 0.70 -20.50
C THR A 202 -4.17 -0.67 -19.83
N SER A 203 -5.20 -1.34 -20.20
CA SER A 203 -5.50 -2.76 -20.06
C SER A 203 -4.33 -3.71 -20.38
N ALA A 204 -4.31 -4.79 -19.62
CA ALA A 204 -3.88 -6.14 -19.94
C ALA A 204 -2.40 -6.53 -19.77
N SER A 205 -2.30 -7.44 -18.84
CA SER A 205 -1.51 -8.69 -18.80
C SER A 205 0.01 -8.65 -18.73
N ASN A 206 0.42 -9.09 -17.57
CA ASN A 206 1.45 -10.08 -17.23
C ASN A 206 2.89 -9.95 -17.71
N VAL A 207 3.67 -10.22 -16.70
CA VAL A 207 5.00 -10.88 -16.62
C VAL A 207 6.16 -9.94 -16.32
N SER A 208 6.55 -10.06 -15.06
CA SER A 208 7.86 -10.07 -14.40
C SER A 208 9.10 -9.76 -15.25
N VAL A 209 9.98 -9.13 -14.56
CA VAL A 209 11.40 -9.39 -14.30
C VAL A 209 12.28 -8.18 -14.54
N ASP A 210 12.77 -7.72 -13.44
CA ASP A 210 14.13 -7.35 -13.07
C ASP A 210 15.08 -6.67 -14.07
N SER A 211 15.79 -5.78 -13.45
CA SER A 211 17.16 -5.33 -13.69
C SER A 211 17.28 -3.98 -14.34
N ALA A 212 17.67 -3.03 -13.49
CA ALA A 212 18.52 -1.93 -13.88
C ALA A 212 19.85 -2.50 -14.38
N ASP A 213 20.15 -2.31 -15.66
CA ASP A 213 21.52 -2.26 -16.15
C ASP A 213 21.61 -1.16 -17.21
N ASP A 214 22.67 -0.38 -17.13
CA ASP A 214 23.05 0.73 -18.00
C ASP A 214 23.60 0.21 -19.36
N GLY A 215 22.91 -0.69 -19.97
CA GLY A 215 23.23 -1.21 -21.29
C GLY A 215 21.94 -1.43 -22.08
N GLY A 216 21.59 -0.54 -23.01
CA GLY A 216 20.49 -0.54 -23.95
C GLY A 216 19.60 -1.80 -24.05
N ASP A 217 18.40 -1.68 -24.57
CA ASP A 217 17.50 -2.85 -24.70
C ASP A 217 18.20 -4.00 -25.46
N GLU A 218 18.21 -5.20 -24.87
CA GLU A 218 18.84 -6.41 -25.48
C GLU A 218 18.43 -6.68 -26.94
N MET A 219 17.24 -6.19 -27.31
CA MET A 219 16.72 -6.34 -28.67
C MET A 219 17.13 -5.20 -29.60
N LEU A 220 17.91 -4.23 -29.13
CA LEU A 220 18.38 -3.11 -29.94
C LEU A 220 19.20 -3.58 -31.16
N PRO A 221 20.19 -4.51 -31.04
CA PRO A 221 20.92 -5.01 -32.18
C PRO A 221 20.03 -5.69 -33.23
N ALA A 222 19.08 -6.52 -32.77
CA ALA A 222 18.12 -7.19 -33.65
C ALA A 222 17.16 -6.20 -34.34
N ALA A 223 16.81 -5.10 -33.66
CA ALA A 223 16.00 -4.03 -34.24
C ALA A 223 16.76 -3.25 -35.32
N VAL A 224 18.04 -3.00 -35.12
CA VAL A 224 18.92 -2.37 -36.13
C VAL A 224 19.02 -3.26 -37.37
N ASP A 225 19.21 -4.58 -37.20
CA ASP A 225 19.27 -5.53 -38.34
C ASP A 225 17.98 -5.51 -39.16
N VAL A 226 16.82 -5.51 -38.48
CA VAL A 226 15.51 -5.45 -39.16
C VAL A 226 15.35 -4.14 -39.96
N ILE A 227 15.80 -3.01 -39.45
CA ILE A 227 15.74 -1.73 -40.17
C ILE A 227 16.70 -1.71 -41.36
N LEU A 228 17.90 -2.26 -41.21
CA LEU A 228 18.87 -2.37 -42.30
C LEU A 228 18.36 -3.28 -43.43
N GLU A 229 17.71 -4.40 -43.08
CA GLU A 229 17.12 -5.30 -44.07
C GLU A 229 15.94 -4.69 -44.82
N THR A 230 15.12 -3.92 -44.14
CA THR A 230 13.85 -3.41 -44.70
C THR A 230 13.94 -2.01 -45.26
N GLY A 231 14.98 -1.25 -44.88
CA GLY A 231 15.14 0.14 -45.27
C GLY A 231 14.08 1.10 -44.70
N GLN A 232 13.31 0.65 -43.71
CA GLN A 232 12.24 1.43 -43.09
C GLN A 232 12.28 1.34 -41.57
N ALA A 233 12.30 2.48 -40.88
CA ALA A 233 12.20 2.58 -39.44
C ALA A 233 10.73 2.78 -39.04
N SER A 234 10.07 1.74 -38.51
CA SER A 234 8.67 1.79 -38.10
C SER A 234 8.43 0.94 -36.87
N VAL A 235 7.80 1.53 -35.84
CA VAL A 235 7.38 0.84 -34.61
C VAL A 235 6.53 -0.39 -34.94
N SER A 236 5.59 -0.27 -35.88
CA SER A 236 4.70 -1.37 -36.30
C SER A 236 5.46 -2.53 -36.96
N MET A 237 6.58 -2.24 -37.63
CA MET A 237 7.43 -3.25 -38.23
C MET A 237 8.25 -3.99 -37.20
N LEU A 238 8.85 -3.28 -36.25
CA LEU A 238 9.56 -3.89 -35.11
C LEU A 238 8.64 -4.79 -34.30
N GLN A 239 7.39 -4.37 -34.05
CA GLN A 239 6.41 -5.20 -33.37
C GLN A 239 6.17 -6.54 -34.10
N ARG A 240 5.99 -6.50 -35.42
CA ARG A 240 5.68 -7.69 -36.21
C ARG A 240 6.87 -8.62 -36.37
N ARG A 241 8.04 -8.07 -36.63
CA ARG A 241 9.26 -8.86 -36.91
C ARG A 241 9.87 -9.45 -35.63
N LEU A 242 9.91 -8.67 -34.58
CA LEU A 242 10.54 -9.07 -33.32
C LEU A 242 9.52 -9.54 -32.27
N LYS A 243 8.22 -9.56 -32.59
CA LYS A 243 7.11 -9.95 -31.71
C LYS A 243 7.11 -9.16 -30.39
N LEU A 244 7.42 -7.89 -30.47
CA LEU A 244 7.48 -6.96 -29.32
C LEU A 244 6.14 -6.28 -29.08
N GLY A 245 5.85 -5.94 -27.82
CA GLY A 245 4.76 -5.04 -27.49
C GLY A 245 5.04 -3.61 -27.97
N TYR A 246 3.98 -2.82 -28.23
CA TYR A 246 4.09 -1.46 -28.75
C TYR A 246 5.04 -0.57 -27.92
N ALA A 247 4.90 -0.59 -26.59
CA ALA A 247 5.69 0.23 -25.68
C ALA A 247 7.21 -0.11 -25.70
N ARG A 248 7.58 -1.38 -25.91
CA ARG A 248 8.99 -1.78 -26.02
C ARG A 248 9.54 -1.43 -27.40
N ALA A 249 8.78 -1.65 -28.45
CA ALA A 249 9.17 -1.30 -29.81
C ALA A 249 9.34 0.23 -29.99
N ALA A 250 8.48 1.04 -29.35
CA ALA A 250 8.62 2.50 -29.34
C ALA A 250 9.89 2.93 -28.60
N ARG A 251 10.17 2.41 -27.40
CA ARG A 251 11.41 2.72 -26.65
C ARG A 251 12.67 2.35 -27.42
N ILE A 252 12.70 1.22 -28.09
CA ILE A 252 13.82 0.83 -28.93
C ILE A 252 13.97 1.80 -30.12
N MET A 253 12.87 2.30 -30.67
CA MET A 253 12.92 3.30 -31.73
C MET A 253 13.50 4.63 -31.22
N ASP A 254 13.00 5.11 -30.07
CA ASP A 254 13.48 6.33 -29.41
C ASP A 254 14.98 6.23 -29.08
N GLU A 255 15.43 5.08 -28.57
CA GLU A 255 16.84 4.82 -28.28
C GLU A 255 17.72 4.80 -29.54
N MET A 256 17.19 4.27 -30.66
CA MET A 256 17.90 4.33 -31.95
C MET A 256 17.99 5.75 -32.52
N GLU A 257 16.98 6.58 -32.28
CA GLU A 257 16.99 8.00 -32.65
C GLU A 257 18.01 8.77 -31.79
N GLU A 258 18.01 8.58 -30.47
CA GLU A 258 18.99 9.19 -29.56
C GLU A 258 20.43 8.80 -29.91
N ARG A 259 20.66 7.57 -30.34
CA ARG A 259 21.99 7.08 -30.77
C ARG A 259 22.32 7.46 -32.23
N GLY A 260 21.44 8.17 -32.94
CA GLY A 260 21.64 8.62 -34.32
C GLY A 260 21.63 7.50 -35.36
N ILE A 261 21.04 6.34 -35.04
CA ILE A 261 20.91 5.19 -35.94
C ILE A 261 19.77 5.39 -36.94
N VAL A 262 18.71 6.06 -36.51
CA VAL A 262 17.57 6.48 -37.35
C VAL A 262 17.41 7.99 -37.29
N GLY A 263 16.95 8.61 -38.38
CA GLY A 263 16.70 10.03 -38.43
C GLY A 263 15.36 10.42 -37.77
N HIS A 264 15.20 11.70 -37.47
CA HIS A 264 13.94 12.25 -36.96
C HIS A 264 12.77 11.93 -37.89
N PHE A 265 11.63 11.62 -37.30
CA PHE A 265 10.37 11.42 -38.02
C PHE A 265 9.95 12.76 -38.62
N GLU A 266 9.82 12.85 -39.97
CA GLU A 266 9.22 13.97 -40.68
C GLU A 266 7.68 13.83 -40.75
#